data_b07245e1608ed41b62590e0a0565cb6a
#
_entry.id   b07245e1608ed41b62590e0a0565cb6a
#
_cell.length_a   1.000
_cell.length_b   1.000
_cell.length_c   1.000
_cell.angle_alpha   90.00
_cell.angle_beta   90.00
_cell.angle_gamma   90.00
#
_symmetry.space_group_name_H-M   'P 1'
#
loop_
_entity.id
_entity.type
_entity.pdbx_description
1 polymer ?
#
loop_
_entity_poly.entity_id
_entity_poly.type
_entity_poly.pdbx_seq_one_letter_code
_entity_poly.pdbx_strand_id
1 'polypeptide(L)'
;MDAVSLVSAWNALVNHLSCVFTAPTARVWQQIALGWVLHRGPATVTGMVQTLGDLAERHWTVYEKFFYRAAWSLDALCLRLVRHVVYPLIVQSGLKDETTGQPAADLIFDDTTAARSGKHVAHAGWFKDASASGGSHRGTVIHWAHNWIVGAVALRLPQWPGLRWALPVLFALYRKRPDCNRKHPFRTRQTLAAQMVKTLAQAVPEVRWRLATDGQYATREMIAGLPPEVNLVSRLRRDAALYDLPPKRRRPGQRGATRKRGRRLPSPEKLARRRQGWKTVTVRHQGRTVKRRVLGITCLWYRVCREKPIRLVIVRDPSGTQKDDYLFCTDAAVPETQVVQRFIDRWGVEEAIFEAKQHLGFESTRGWCSRTVNRQAPLAMLLLTLVKAWYAAAAKAAPELLPDAPPWYPRKTRPAFLNMLSALRSVLWRHRIMGNSTLSGRVEKMFTAVSHALCAAA
;
A
#
# COMPACT_ATOMS: atom_id res chain seq x y z
N MET A 1 -2.96 -11.51 27.17
CA MET A 1 -3.45 -10.11 27.38
C MET A 1 -4.95 -10.19 27.56
N ASP A 2 -5.52 -9.54 28.55
CA ASP A 2 -6.97 -9.54 28.72
C ASP A 2 -7.68 -8.67 27.65
N ALA A 3 -9.00 -8.83 27.54
CA ALA A 3 -9.79 -8.10 26.53
C ALA A 3 -9.71 -6.57 26.71
N VAL A 4 -9.56 -6.08 27.95
CA VAL A 4 -9.45 -4.65 28.26
C VAL A 4 -8.14 -4.08 27.71
N SER A 5 -7.03 -4.78 27.87
CA SER A 5 -5.73 -4.38 27.33
C SER A 5 -5.73 -4.37 25.78
N LEU A 6 -6.41 -5.33 25.14
CA LEU A 6 -6.54 -5.41 23.68
C LEU A 6 -7.36 -4.25 23.10
N VAL A 7 -8.46 -3.89 23.78
CA VAL A 7 -9.28 -2.71 23.41
C VAL A 7 -8.51 -1.42 23.65
N SER A 8 -7.77 -1.32 24.76
CA SER A 8 -6.92 -0.16 25.05
C SER A 8 -5.85 0.03 23.98
N ALA A 9 -5.25 -1.05 23.50
CA ALA A 9 -4.27 -1.01 22.40
C ALA A 9 -4.91 -0.49 21.08
N TRP A 10 -6.14 -0.90 20.74
CA TRP A 10 -6.87 -0.35 19.60
C TRP A 10 -7.17 1.15 19.79
N ASN A 11 -7.70 1.51 20.95
CA ASN A 11 -8.03 2.90 21.25
C ASN A 11 -6.77 3.79 21.21
N ALA A 12 -5.62 3.31 21.68
CA ALA A 12 -4.35 4.04 21.58
C ALA A 12 -3.96 4.34 20.12
N LEU A 13 -4.08 3.35 19.20
CA LEU A 13 -3.82 3.56 17.78
C LEU A 13 -4.75 4.60 17.16
N VAL A 14 -6.05 4.54 17.46
CA VAL A 14 -7.04 5.51 16.98
C VAL A 14 -6.77 6.90 17.55
N ASN A 15 -6.37 6.98 18.83
CA ASN A 15 -6.05 8.23 19.54
C ASN A 15 -4.79 8.91 19.03
N HIS A 16 -3.80 8.16 18.54
CA HIS A 16 -2.62 8.77 17.89
C HIS A 16 -3.00 9.65 16.70
N LEU A 17 -4.11 9.39 16.05
CA LEU A 17 -4.62 10.18 14.94
C LEU A 17 -5.55 11.33 15.37
N SER A 18 -6.02 11.31 16.60
CA SER A 18 -7.04 12.27 17.11
C SER A 18 -6.54 13.72 17.13
N CYS A 19 -5.23 13.95 17.25
CA CYS A 19 -4.66 15.30 17.27
C CYS A 19 -4.76 16.07 15.93
N VAL A 20 -5.13 15.38 14.84
CA VAL A 20 -5.42 16.04 13.55
C VAL A 20 -6.77 16.75 13.57
N PHE A 21 -7.58 16.49 14.55
CA PHE A 21 -8.94 16.98 14.69
C PHE A 21 -9.08 17.96 15.88
N THR A 22 -10.09 18.82 15.83
CA THR A 22 -10.55 19.52 17.04
C THR A 22 -11.15 18.53 18.03
N ALA A 23 -11.16 18.83 19.32
CA ALA A 23 -11.64 17.91 20.34
C ALA A 23 -13.05 17.32 20.06
N PRO A 24 -14.06 18.11 19.62
CA PRO A 24 -15.36 17.53 19.25
C PRO A 24 -15.28 16.61 18.02
N THR A 25 -14.43 16.96 17.04
CA THR A 25 -14.26 16.13 15.82
C THR A 25 -13.46 14.86 16.09
N ALA A 26 -12.54 14.89 17.06
CA ALA A 26 -11.78 13.72 17.50
C ALA A 26 -12.69 12.64 18.11
N ARG A 27 -13.67 13.04 18.91
CA ARG A 27 -14.70 12.09 19.43
C ARG A 27 -15.49 11.43 18.30
N VAL A 28 -15.90 12.22 17.30
CA VAL A 28 -16.59 11.69 16.11
C VAL A 28 -15.70 10.73 15.33
N TRP A 29 -14.40 11.05 15.18
CA TRP A 29 -13.42 10.17 14.55
C TRP A 29 -13.32 8.81 15.26
N GLN A 30 -13.21 8.81 16.59
CA GLN A 30 -13.12 7.57 17.39
C GLN A 30 -14.35 6.68 17.16
N GLN A 31 -15.55 7.28 17.16
CA GLN A 31 -16.80 6.58 16.90
C GLN A 31 -16.91 6.08 15.46
N ILE A 32 -16.50 6.88 14.47
CA ILE A 32 -16.44 6.45 13.07
C ILE A 32 -15.48 5.26 12.91
N ALA A 33 -14.30 5.31 13.50
CA ALA A 33 -13.33 4.22 13.41
C ALA A 33 -13.89 2.92 14.01
N LEU A 34 -14.53 3.00 15.17
CA LEU A 34 -15.20 1.88 15.83
C LEU A 34 -16.36 1.36 14.99
N GLY A 35 -17.30 2.24 14.60
CA GLY A 35 -18.48 1.86 13.82
C GLY A 35 -18.12 1.25 12.47
N TRP A 36 -17.07 1.78 11.79
CA TRP A 36 -16.62 1.25 10.51
C TRP A 36 -16.04 -0.16 10.63
N VAL A 37 -15.19 -0.39 11.61
CA VAL A 37 -14.60 -1.71 11.84
C VAL A 37 -15.66 -2.74 12.21
N LEU A 38 -16.63 -2.38 13.05
CA LEU A 38 -17.71 -3.28 13.48
C LEU A 38 -18.77 -3.51 12.40
N HIS A 39 -18.98 -2.54 11.50
CA HIS A 39 -20.01 -2.62 10.47
C HIS A 39 -19.69 -3.69 9.41
N ARG A 40 -20.72 -4.41 8.96
CA ARG A 40 -20.63 -5.54 8.01
C ARG A 40 -21.39 -5.30 6.72
N GLY A 41 -21.78 -4.11 6.43
CA GLY A 41 -22.47 -3.75 5.20
C GLY A 41 -21.67 -2.81 4.34
N PRO A 42 -22.31 -2.20 3.33
CA PRO A 42 -21.74 -1.13 2.56
C PRO A 42 -21.24 0.01 3.47
N ALA A 43 -20.09 0.58 3.18
CA ALA A 43 -19.45 1.63 4.01
C ALA A 43 -20.25 2.95 3.98
N THR A 44 -21.46 2.92 4.50
CA THR A 44 -22.34 4.09 4.65
C THR A 44 -22.25 4.64 6.08
N VAL A 45 -22.32 5.95 6.22
CA VAL A 45 -22.29 6.61 7.54
C VAL A 45 -23.45 6.13 8.41
N THR A 46 -24.64 6.02 7.83
CA THR A 46 -25.84 5.53 8.54
C THR A 46 -25.69 4.11 9.03
N GLY A 47 -25.13 3.20 8.20
CA GLY A 47 -24.88 1.81 8.61
C GLY A 47 -23.86 1.73 9.77
N MET A 48 -22.82 2.55 9.75
CA MET A 48 -21.87 2.65 10.87
C MET A 48 -22.53 3.14 12.15
N VAL A 49 -23.37 4.18 12.06
CA VAL A 49 -24.11 4.73 13.21
C VAL A 49 -25.09 3.71 13.77
N GLN A 50 -25.82 2.99 12.92
CA GLN A 50 -26.69 1.88 13.36
C GLN A 50 -25.91 0.79 14.10
N THR A 51 -24.72 0.45 13.61
CA THR A 51 -23.86 -0.55 14.27
C THR A 51 -23.35 -0.08 15.63
N LEU A 52 -23.09 1.22 15.78
CA LEU A 52 -22.75 1.81 17.07
C LEU A 52 -23.91 1.74 18.07
N GLY A 53 -25.17 1.88 17.63
CA GLY A 53 -26.33 1.92 18.53
C GLY A 53 -26.15 2.99 19.61
N ASP A 54 -26.24 2.60 20.89
CA ASP A 54 -26.14 3.50 22.05
C ASP A 54 -24.77 4.20 22.18
N LEU A 55 -23.72 3.66 21.54
CA LEU A 55 -22.41 4.32 21.48
C LEU A 55 -22.37 5.51 20.51
N ALA A 56 -23.40 5.70 19.71
CA ALA A 56 -23.53 6.88 18.86
C ALA A 56 -24.03 8.08 19.68
N GLU A 57 -23.12 8.82 20.28
CA GLU A 57 -23.43 9.96 21.17
C GLU A 57 -24.09 11.14 20.46
N ARG A 58 -24.11 11.15 19.13
CA ARG A 58 -24.57 12.28 18.32
C ARG A 58 -25.55 11.83 17.25
N HIS A 59 -26.39 12.77 16.79
CA HIS A 59 -27.26 12.54 15.64
C HIS A 59 -26.43 12.18 14.39
N TRP A 60 -26.91 11.30 13.54
CA TRP A 60 -26.20 10.76 12.38
C TRP A 60 -25.63 11.82 11.44
N THR A 61 -26.29 12.98 11.32
CA THR A 61 -25.80 14.10 10.49
C THR A 61 -24.46 14.68 10.96
N VAL A 62 -24.09 14.53 12.24
CA VAL A 62 -22.79 14.96 12.76
C VAL A 62 -21.68 14.10 12.17
N TYR A 63 -21.92 12.78 12.03
CA TYR A 63 -20.97 11.86 11.40
C TYR A 63 -20.83 12.11 9.90
N GLU A 64 -21.90 12.48 9.20
CA GLU A 64 -21.80 12.93 7.81
C GLU A 64 -21.00 14.23 7.69
N LYS A 65 -21.25 15.23 8.57
CA LYS A 65 -20.51 16.50 8.61
C LYS A 65 -19.01 16.31 8.81
N PHE A 66 -18.59 15.22 9.47
CA PHE A 66 -17.18 14.85 9.58
C PHE A 66 -16.51 14.73 8.20
N PHE A 67 -17.19 14.19 7.21
CA PHE A 67 -16.63 14.00 5.87
C PHE A 67 -16.70 15.26 4.99
N TYR A 68 -17.77 16.03 5.02
CA TYR A 68 -17.94 17.13 4.06
C TYR A 68 -17.73 18.53 4.66
N ARG A 69 -17.85 18.70 5.99
CA ARG A 69 -17.78 20.03 6.62
C ARG A 69 -16.58 20.21 7.56
N ALA A 70 -16.27 19.21 8.39
CA ALA A 70 -15.23 19.35 9.40
C ALA A 70 -13.87 19.75 8.80
N ALA A 71 -13.14 20.59 9.52
CA ALA A 71 -11.82 21.07 9.10
C ALA A 71 -10.72 20.08 9.53
N TRP A 72 -10.33 19.18 8.62
CA TRP A 72 -9.18 18.29 8.79
C TRP A 72 -8.57 17.93 7.44
N SER A 73 -7.29 17.60 7.45
CA SER A 73 -6.51 17.24 6.27
C SER A 73 -6.26 15.74 6.22
N LEU A 74 -6.53 15.10 5.07
CA LEU A 74 -6.18 13.71 4.83
C LEU A 74 -4.65 13.52 4.85
N ASP A 75 -3.90 14.43 4.26
CA ASP A 75 -2.43 14.35 4.23
C ASP A 75 -1.85 14.42 5.64
N ALA A 76 -2.34 15.33 6.49
CA ALA A 76 -1.93 15.39 7.89
C ALA A 76 -2.25 14.08 8.64
N LEU A 77 -3.42 13.49 8.38
CA LEU A 77 -3.84 12.22 8.97
C LEU A 77 -2.91 11.07 8.52
N CYS A 78 -2.58 11.01 7.23
CA CYS A 78 -1.65 10.02 6.66
C CYS A 78 -0.24 10.16 7.26
N LEU A 79 0.29 11.36 7.34
CA LEU A 79 1.61 11.59 7.93
C LEU A 79 1.65 11.23 9.41
N ARG A 80 0.57 11.51 10.14
CA ARG A 80 0.43 11.13 11.54
C ARG A 80 0.37 9.61 11.70
N LEU A 81 -0.38 8.91 10.83
CA LEU A 81 -0.41 7.45 10.77
C LEU A 81 1.00 6.89 10.57
N VAL A 82 1.76 7.43 9.61
CA VAL A 82 3.13 6.96 9.37
C VAL A 82 3.99 7.17 10.61
N ARG A 83 3.99 8.37 11.19
CA ARG A 83 4.90 8.71 12.28
C ARG A 83 4.61 7.94 13.58
N HIS A 84 3.34 7.71 13.91
CA HIS A 84 2.99 7.13 15.22
C HIS A 84 2.55 5.68 15.19
N VAL A 85 2.17 5.15 14.02
CA VAL A 85 1.70 3.77 13.88
C VAL A 85 2.67 2.94 13.05
N VAL A 86 3.09 3.45 11.88
CA VAL A 86 3.89 2.66 10.94
C VAL A 86 5.38 2.74 11.25
N TYR A 87 5.91 3.88 11.67
CA TYR A 87 7.32 4.06 12.00
C TYR A 87 7.82 3.09 13.09
N PRO A 88 7.11 2.86 14.22
CA PRO A 88 7.49 1.83 15.17
C PRO A 88 7.62 0.44 14.55
N LEU A 89 6.73 0.07 13.60
CA LEU A 89 6.80 -1.20 12.87
C LEU A 89 7.99 -1.24 11.90
N ILE A 90 8.35 -0.12 11.27
CA ILE A 90 9.55 0.00 10.44
C ILE A 90 10.81 -0.28 11.30
N VAL A 91 10.91 0.35 12.45
CA VAL A 91 12.04 0.12 13.37
C VAL A 91 12.06 -1.35 13.81
N GLN A 92 10.91 -1.90 14.19
CA GLN A 92 10.77 -3.30 14.61
C GLN A 92 11.12 -4.30 13.50
N SER A 93 10.94 -3.94 12.22
CA SER A 93 11.31 -4.81 11.10
C SER A 93 12.80 -5.12 11.04
N GLY A 94 13.63 -4.29 11.66
CA GLY A 94 15.09 -4.42 11.67
C GLY A 94 15.76 -4.12 10.33
N LEU A 95 14.99 -3.73 9.31
CA LEU A 95 15.55 -3.39 8.00
C LEU A 95 16.27 -2.04 8.09
N LYS A 96 17.57 -2.04 7.73
CA LYS A 96 18.42 -0.84 7.74
C LYS A 96 19.03 -0.60 6.37
N ASP A 97 19.30 0.64 6.09
CA ASP A 97 20.14 1.05 4.96
C ASP A 97 21.61 0.68 5.25
N GLU A 98 22.25 -0.03 4.35
CA GLU A 98 23.61 -0.55 4.53
C GLU A 98 24.66 0.57 4.61
N THR A 99 24.38 1.73 4.02
CA THR A 99 25.32 2.86 3.96
C THR A 99 25.18 3.79 5.17
N THR A 100 23.94 4.10 5.59
CA THR A 100 23.66 5.09 6.62
C THR A 100 23.34 4.48 7.98
N GLY A 101 23.02 3.18 8.03
CA GLY A 101 22.53 2.51 9.24
C GLY A 101 21.10 2.92 9.66
N GLN A 102 20.48 3.86 8.97
CA GLN A 102 19.12 4.32 9.27
C GLN A 102 18.09 3.21 9.02
N PRO A 103 16.95 3.22 9.76
CA PRO A 103 15.81 2.38 9.42
C PRO A 103 15.43 2.57 7.95
N ALA A 104 15.16 1.47 7.25
CA ALA A 104 14.75 1.51 5.86
C ALA A 104 13.35 0.88 5.68
N ALA A 105 12.61 1.35 4.68
CA ALA A 105 11.32 0.80 4.34
C ALA A 105 11.08 0.83 2.83
N ASP A 106 10.41 -0.21 2.34
CA ASP A 106 9.96 -0.26 0.95
C ASP A 106 8.59 0.43 0.85
N LEU A 107 8.52 1.45 0.00
CA LEU A 107 7.29 2.13 -0.35
C LEU A 107 6.83 1.59 -1.70
N ILE A 108 5.63 1.03 -1.76
CA ILE A 108 5.06 0.37 -2.92
C ILE A 108 3.84 1.14 -3.41
N PHE A 109 3.75 1.34 -4.75
CA PHE A 109 2.66 2.10 -5.35
C PHE A 109 1.94 1.30 -6.42
N ASP A 110 0.62 1.49 -6.43
CA ASP A 110 -0.24 1.09 -7.54
C ASP A 110 -1.42 2.04 -7.67
N ASP A 111 -2.16 1.97 -8.77
CA ASP A 111 -3.43 2.67 -8.93
C ASP A 111 -4.59 1.68 -9.03
N THR A 112 -5.74 2.12 -8.55
CA THR A 112 -6.96 1.33 -8.58
C THR A 112 -8.15 2.18 -8.95
N THR A 113 -9.09 1.60 -9.66
CA THR A 113 -10.39 2.22 -9.90
C THR A 113 -11.40 1.75 -8.86
N ALA A 114 -12.29 2.66 -8.50
CA ALA A 114 -13.44 2.40 -7.63
C ALA A 114 -14.71 2.81 -8.37
N ALA A 115 -15.52 1.84 -8.78
CA ALA A 115 -16.76 2.07 -9.54
C ALA A 115 -17.70 3.02 -8.80
N ARG A 116 -18.38 3.87 -9.55
CA ARG A 116 -19.33 4.85 -9.02
C ARG A 116 -20.64 4.82 -9.81
N SER A 117 -21.70 5.16 -9.14
CA SER A 117 -23.01 5.42 -9.73
C SER A 117 -23.39 6.89 -9.48
N GLY A 118 -24.11 7.49 -10.45
CA GLY A 118 -24.54 8.88 -10.34
C GLY A 118 -23.65 9.87 -11.12
N LYS A 119 -24.32 10.68 -11.95
CA LYS A 119 -23.68 11.63 -12.87
C LYS A 119 -22.97 12.80 -12.16
N HIS A 120 -23.39 13.13 -10.93
CA HIS A 120 -22.91 14.29 -10.17
C HIS A 120 -21.87 13.95 -9.11
N VAL A 121 -21.34 12.72 -9.11
CA VAL A 121 -20.28 12.34 -8.18
C VAL A 121 -18.98 13.06 -8.57
N ALA A 122 -18.50 13.92 -7.68
CA ALA A 122 -17.33 14.74 -7.95
C ALA A 122 -16.11 13.90 -8.34
N HIS A 123 -15.41 14.33 -9.40
CA HIS A 123 -14.16 13.71 -9.90
C HIS A 123 -14.31 12.26 -10.42
N ALA A 124 -15.51 11.75 -10.58
CA ALA A 124 -15.73 10.50 -11.28
C ALA A 124 -15.56 10.70 -12.80
N GLY A 125 -15.12 9.67 -13.47
CA GLY A 125 -14.89 9.69 -14.91
C GLY A 125 -14.84 8.29 -15.50
N TRP A 126 -14.81 8.20 -16.83
CA TRP A 126 -14.67 6.93 -17.53
C TRP A 126 -13.21 6.46 -17.50
N PHE A 127 -12.96 5.32 -16.92
CA PHE A 127 -11.64 4.70 -16.84
C PHE A 127 -11.68 3.28 -17.39
N LYS A 128 -10.52 2.82 -17.90
CA LYS A 128 -10.35 1.43 -18.28
C LYS A 128 -10.38 0.58 -17.01
N ASP A 129 -11.20 -0.45 -17.02
CA ASP A 129 -11.16 -1.52 -16.01
C ASP A 129 -10.08 -2.52 -16.43
N ALA A 130 -8.95 -2.52 -15.70
CA ALA A 130 -7.82 -3.39 -16.02
C ALA A 130 -8.14 -4.86 -15.71
N SER A 131 -8.96 -5.14 -14.70
CA SER A 131 -9.36 -6.49 -14.31
C SER A 131 -10.34 -7.10 -15.30
N ALA A 132 -11.37 -6.33 -15.72
CA ALA A 132 -12.34 -6.79 -16.69
C ALA A 132 -11.82 -6.78 -18.14
N SER A 133 -10.78 -5.98 -18.44
CA SER A 133 -10.18 -5.92 -19.79
C SER A 133 -9.14 -7.01 -20.05
N GLY A 134 -8.89 -7.90 -19.09
CA GLY A 134 -7.96 -9.04 -19.19
C GLY A 134 -8.68 -10.37 -19.41
N GLY A 135 -7.93 -11.40 -19.73
CA GLY A 135 -8.47 -12.77 -19.86
C GLY A 135 -9.21 -13.03 -21.18
N SER A 136 -10.40 -13.61 -21.11
CA SER A 136 -11.20 -14.02 -22.27
C SER A 136 -11.88 -12.87 -23.03
N HIS A 137 -11.92 -11.68 -22.44
CA HIS A 137 -12.54 -10.51 -23.10
C HIS A 137 -11.61 -9.90 -24.16
N ARG A 138 -12.06 -9.87 -25.40
CA ARG A 138 -11.32 -9.29 -26.56
C ARG A 138 -11.35 -7.76 -26.63
N GLY A 139 -12.07 -7.08 -25.73
CA GLY A 139 -12.29 -5.64 -25.77
C GLY A 139 -11.75 -4.89 -24.56
N THR A 140 -11.62 -3.58 -24.70
CA THR A 140 -11.37 -2.69 -23.57
C THR A 140 -12.68 -2.41 -22.85
N VAL A 141 -12.79 -2.86 -21.61
CA VAL A 141 -13.92 -2.51 -20.72
C VAL A 141 -13.63 -1.18 -20.04
N ILE A 142 -14.57 -0.27 -20.12
CA ILE A 142 -14.52 1.02 -19.43
C ILE A 142 -15.68 1.12 -18.43
N HIS A 143 -15.46 1.78 -17.31
CA HIS A 143 -16.48 2.01 -16.31
C HIS A 143 -16.40 3.43 -15.74
N TRP A 144 -17.52 3.93 -15.23
CA TRP A 144 -17.59 5.19 -14.50
C TRP A 144 -17.05 4.99 -13.09
N ALA A 145 -15.96 5.65 -12.75
CA ALA A 145 -15.21 5.36 -11.53
C ALA A 145 -14.39 6.55 -11.02
N HIS A 146 -13.91 6.45 -9.80
CA HIS A 146 -12.73 7.17 -9.33
C HIS A 146 -11.47 6.37 -9.63
N ASN A 147 -10.36 7.05 -9.95
CA ASN A 147 -9.04 6.42 -10.03
C ASN A 147 -8.16 6.94 -8.90
N TRP A 148 -7.72 6.02 -8.04
CA TRP A 148 -6.92 6.29 -6.85
C TRP A 148 -5.50 5.80 -7.04
N ILE A 149 -4.52 6.65 -6.69
CA ILE A 149 -3.12 6.24 -6.51
C ILE A 149 -2.95 5.92 -5.03
N VAL A 150 -2.46 4.72 -4.74
CA VAL A 150 -2.27 4.21 -3.38
C VAL A 150 -0.79 3.93 -3.15
N GLY A 151 -0.24 4.52 -2.10
CA GLY A 151 1.09 4.21 -1.59
C GLY A 151 0.99 3.43 -0.29
N ALA A 152 1.67 2.30 -0.20
CA ALA A 152 1.72 1.47 1.01
C ALA A 152 3.17 1.22 1.43
N VAL A 153 3.40 1.11 2.74
CA VAL A 153 4.67 0.64 3.30
C VAL A 153 4.66 -0.87 3.33
N ALA A 154 5.63 -1.49 2.66
CA ALA A 154 5.83 -2.94 2.69
C ALA A 154 6.94 -3.27 3.68
N LEU A 155 6.66 -4.16 4.63
CA LEU A 155 7.65 -4.60 5.63
C LEU A 155 7.42 -6.05 6.04
N ARG A 156 8.44 -6.62 6.68
CA ARG A 156 8.41 -7.95 7.29
C ARG A 156 8.78 -7.81 8.75
N LEU A 157 7.95 -8.34 9.62
CA LEU A 157 8.20 -8.29 11.06
C LEU A 157 8.86 -9.61 11.51
N PRO A 158 9.87 -9.57 12.38
CA PRO A 158 10.57 -10.76 12.86
C PRO A 158 9.64 -11.81 13.46
N GLN A 159 8.62 -11.38 14.20
CA GLN A 159 7.60 -12.26 14.79
C GLN A 159 6.65 -12.88 13.76
N TRP A 160 6.67 -12.41 12.51
CA TRP A 160 5.85 -12.89 11.40
C TRP A 160 6.71 -13.20 10.16
N PRO A 161 7.70 -14.12 10.24
CA PRO A 161 8.74 -14.26 9.22
C PRO A 161 8.21 -14.66 7.84
N GLY A 162 7.04 -15.28 7.81
CA GLY A 162 6.39 -15.71 6.57
C GLY A 162 5.44 -14.67 5.96
N LEU A 163 5.12 -13.58 6.66
CA LEU A 163 4.11 -12.61 6.25
C LEU A 163 4.75 -11.31 5.77
N ARG A 164 4.31 -10.82 4.61
CA ARG A 164 4.58 -9.47 4.15
C ARG A 164 3.42 -8.57 4.56
N TRP A 165 3.73 -7.52 5.26
CA TRP A 165 2.78 -6.50 5.67
C TRP A 165 2.79 -5.38 4.63
N ALA A 166 1.65 -5.13 4.01
CA ALA A 166 1.43 -3.96 3.18
C ALA A 166 0.46 -3.05 3.91
N LEU A 167 0.92 -1.85 4.24
CA LEU A 167 0.25 -0.86 5.07
C LEU A 167 -0.02 0.39 4.23
N PRO A 168 -1.22 0.57 3.64
CA PRO A 168 -1.58 1.78 2.90
C PRO A 168 -1.47 3.03 3.77
N VAL A 169 -0.75 4.04 3.28
CA VAL A 169 -0.45 5.26 4.05
C VAL A 169 -0.59 6.55 3.23
N LEU A 170 -0.59 6.47 1.90
CA LEU A 170 -0.64 7.63 1.01
C LEU A 170 -1.72 7.43 -0.04
N PHE A 171 -2.49 8.48 -0.31
CA PHE A 171 -3.62 8.41 -1.23
C PHE A 171 -3.72 9.68 -2.05
N ALA A 172 -3.92 9.55 -3.36
CA ALA A 172 -4.24 10.67 -4.23
C ALA A 172 -5.33 10.29 -5.23
N LEU A 173 -6.33 11.15 -5.37
CA LEU A 173 -7.35 11.01 -6.38
C LEU A 173 -6.86 11.63 -7.70
N TYR A 174 -6.74 10.80 -8.73
CA TYR A 174 -6.46 11.29 -10.07
C TYR A 174 -7.68 12.00 -10.64
N ARG A 175 -7.49 13.23 -11.08
CA ARG A 175 -8.52 14.03 -11.74
C ARG A 175 -8.23 14.17 -13.23
N LYS A 176 -9.26 14.02 -14.06
CA LYS A 176 -9.14 14.30 -15.48
C LYS A 176 -9.00 15.81 -15.74
N ARG A 177 -8.45 16.19 -16.89
CA ARG A 177 -8.24 17.60 -17.26
C ARG A 177 -9.49 18.48 -17.12
N PRO A 178 -10.71 18.06 -17.53
CA PRO A 178 -11.92 18.85 -17.35
C PRO A 178 -12.27 19.16 -15.89
N ASP A 179 -11.84 18.31 -14.94
CA ASP A 179 -12.11 18.48 -13.50
C ASP A 179 -11.03 19.32 -12.79
N CYS A 180 -10.08 19.85 -13.55
CA CYS A 180 -8.96 20.63 -13.05
C CYS A 180 -9.19 22.14 -13.25
N ASN A 181 -8.65 22.95 -12.33
CA ASN A 181 -8.74 24.41 -12.36
C ASN A 181 -7.46 25.04 -11.78
N ARG A 182 -7.41 26.40 -11.65
CA ARG A 182 -6.25 27.11 -11.09
C ARG A 182 -5.85 26.62 -9.68
N LYS A 183 -6.82 26.31 -8.82
CA LYS A 183 -6.56 25.80 -7.44
C LYS A 183 -6.11 24.33 -7.45
N HIS A 184 -6.56 23.57 -8.43
CA HIS A 184 -6.26 22.16 -8.59
C HIS A 184 -5.79 21.91 -10.02
N PRO A 185 -4.53 22.23 -10.35
CA PRO A 185 -4.00 22.05 -11.70
C PRO A 185 -3.91 20.56 -12.05
N PHE A 186 -3.98 20.27 -13.34
CA PHE A 186 -3.83 18.91 -13.83
C PHE A 186 -2.46 18.32 -13.46
N ARG A 187 -2.47 17.10 -12.94
CA ARG A 187 -1.28 16.32 -12.62
C ARG A 187 -1.44 14.90 -13.11
N THR A 188 -0.37 14.34 -13.66
CA THR A 188 -0.33 12.93 -14.03
C THR A 188 -0.30 12.05 -12.77
N ARG A 189 -0.63 10.76 -12.90
CA ARG A 189 -0.50 9.80 -11.78
C ARG A 189 0.92 9.74 -11.26
N GLN A 190 1.90 9.80 -12.17
CA GLN A 190 3.33 9.77 -11.87
C GLN A 190 3.76 11.00 -11.06
N THR A 191 3.29 12.18 -11.46
CA THR A 191 3.54 13.43 -10.71
C THR A 191 2.92 13.38 -9.31
N LEU A 192 1.68 12.88 -9.18
CA LEU A 192 1.01 12.73 -7.89
C LEU A 192 1.77 11.75 -6.99
N ALA A 193 2.16 10.59 -7.51
CA ALA A 193 2.96 9.61 -6.77
C ALA A 193 4.30 10.19 -6.30
N ALA A 194 5.05 10.88 -7.19
CA ALA A 194 6.33 11.50 -6.83
C ALA A 194 6.17 12.57 -5.74
N GLN A 195 5.10 13.37 -5.79
CA GLN A 195 4.79 14.35 -4.75
C GLN A 195 4.49 13.70 -3.41
N MET A 196 3.69 12.63 -3.38
CA MET A 196 3.43 11.88 -2.16
C MET A 196 4.71 11.32 -1.54
N VAL A 197 5.60 10.74 -2.36
CA VAL A 197 6.93 10.27 -1.90
C VAL A 197 7.76 11.41 -1.32
N LYS A 198 7.83 12.55 -2.02
CA LYS A 198 8.57 13.73 -1.56
C LYS A 198 8.04 14.25 -0.22
N THR A 199 6.72 14.39 -0.09
CA THR A 199 6.08 14.83 1.16
C THR A 199 6.38 13.88 2.31
N LEU A 200 6.32 12.56 2.05
CA LEU A 200 6.61 11.55 3.05
C LEU A 200 8.09 11.58 3.48
N ALA A 201 9.01 11.62 2.53
CA ALA A 201 10.44 11.66 2.83
C ALA A 201 10.84 12.92 3.63
N GLN A 202 10.21 14.06 3.35
CA GLN A 202 10.40 15.28 4.11
C GLN A 202 9.79 15.22 5.52
N ALA A 203 8.63 14.55 5.67
CA ALA A 203 7.94 14.45 6.96
C ALA A 203 8.57 13.40 7.89
N VAL A 204 9.21 12.38 7.34
CA VAL A 204 9.85 11.29 8.11
C VAL A 204 11.26 11.03 7.55
N PRO A 205 12.20 11.98 7.74
CA PRO A 205 13.55 11.90 7.20
C PRO A 205 14.42 10.83 7.89
N GLU A 206 13.96 10.32 9.04
CA GLU A 206 14.65 9.27 9.80
C GLU A 206 14.60 7.90 9.10
N VAL A 207 13.76 7.76 8.08
CA VAL A 207 13.61 6.51 7.30
C VAL A 207 14.25 6.66 5.94
N ARG A 208 15.08 5.71 5.56
CA ARG A 208 15.57 5.55 4.19
C ARG A 208 14.48 4.90 3.33
N TRP A 209 13.75 5.73 2.59
CA TRP A 209 12.67 5.28 1.72
C TRP A 209 13.19 4.67 0.44
N ARG A 210 12.71 3.50 0.08
CA ARG A 210 13.03 2.78 -1.15
C ARG A 210 11.73 2.50 -1.89
N LEU A 211 11.66 2.86 -3.16
CA LEU A 211 10.41 2.82 -3.92
C LEU A 211 10.36 1.61 -4.86
N ALA A 212 9.21 0.94 -4.91
CA ALA A 212 8.92 -0.07 -5.93
C ALA A 212 7.54 0.17 -6.57
N THR A 213 7.49 0.20 -7.91
CA THR A 213 6.27 0.51 -8.67
C THR A 213 6.10 -0.41 -9.86
N ASP A 214 4.91 -0.40 -10.45
CA ASP A 214 4.70 -1.01 -11.76
C ASP A 214 5.33 -0.18 -12.88
N GLY A 215 5.48 -0.79 -14.06
CA GLY A 215 6.13 -0.20 -15.24
C GLY A 215 5.48 1.10 -15.75
N GLN A 216 4.20 1.33 -15.47
CA GLN A 216 3.53 2.58 -15.82
C GLN A 216 4.09 3.81 -15.08
N TYR A 217 4.73 3.61 -13.92
CA TYR A 217 5.40 4.67 -13.16
C TYR A 217 6.87 4.86 -13.57
N ALA A 218 7.41 4.01 -14.45
CA ALA A 218 8.78 4.11 -14.96
C ALA A 218 8.90 5.24 -15.99
N THR A 219 8.67 6.47 -15.58
CA THR A 219 8.67 7.66 -16.46
C THR A 219 9.68 8.70 -16.00
N ARG A 220 10.04 9.59 -16.91
CA ARG A 220 10.93 10.71 -16.60
C ARG A 220 10.33 11.63 -15.52
N GLU A 221 9.03 11.90 -15.59
CA GLU A 221 8.31 12.73 -14.62
C GLU A 221 8.41 12.16 -13.21
N MET A 222 8.19 10.85 -13.06
CA MET A 222 8.31 10.17 -11.78
C MET A 222 9.73 10.30 -11.24
N ILE A 223 10.72 9.87 -12.02
CA ILE A 223 12.11 9.81 -11.57
C ILE A 223 12.69 11.20 -11.27
N ALA A 224 12.36 12.20 -12.07
CA ALA A 224 12.80 13.58 -11.83
C ALA A 224 12.12 14.24 -10.62
N GLY A 225 10.92 13.77 -10.24
CA GLY A 225 10.18 14.28 -9.10
C GLY A 225 10.53 13.62 -7.76
N LEU A 226 11.29 12.50 -7.78
CA LEU A 226 11.73 11.83 -6.56
C LEU A 226 12.86 12.59 -5.86
N PRO A 227 12.90 12.57 -4.51
CA PRO A 227 14.06 13.01 -3.76
C PRO A 227 15.31 12.23 -4.18
N PRO A 228 16.52 12.87 -4.21
CA PRO A 228 17.75 12.23 -4.66
C PRO A 228 18.13 10.95 -3.92
N GLU A 229 17.78 10.89 -2.65
CA GLU A 229 18.02 9.75 -1.74
C GLU A 229 17.10 8.57 -1.98
N VAL A 230 15.95 8.77 -2.65
CA VAL A 230 14.97 7.70 -2.92
C VAL A 230 15.33 7.00 -4.23
N ASN A 231 15.62 5.71 -4.14
CA ASN A 231 15.81 4.91 -5.35
C ASN A 231 14.50 4.19 -5.74
N LEU A 232 14.32 4.01 -7.06
CA LEU A 232 13.15 3.37 -7.65
C LEU A 232 13.54 2.03 -8.27
N VAL A 233 12.80 0.99 -7.90
CA VAL A 233 12.75 -0.29 -8.61
C VAL A 233 11.45 -0.37 -9.38
N SER A 234 11.52 -0.70 -10.68
CA SER A 234 10.30 -0.87 -11.50
C SER A 234 10.58 -1.77 -12.70
N ARG A 235 9.50 -2.10 -13.43
CA ARG A 235 9.60 -2.87 -14.66
C ARG A 235 10.05 -1.97 -15.82
N LEU A 236 10.98 -2.50 -16.62
CA LEU A 236 11.46 -1.86 -17.83
C LEU A 236 10.80 -2.51 -19.06
N ARG A 237 10.57 -1.75 -20.10
CA ARG A 237 10.09 -2.31 -21.38
C ARG A 237 11.16 -3.20 -22.01
N ARG A 238 10.76 -4.33 -22.60
CA ARG A 238 11.66 -5.29 -23.28
C ARG A 238 12.41 -4.69 -24.46
N ASP A 239 11.89 -3.60 -25.05
CA ASP A 239 12.43 -2.89 -26.21
C ASP A 239 13.14 -1.57 -25.84
N ALA A 240 13.39 -1.32 -24.54
CA ALA A 240 13.97 -0.07 -24.06
C ALA A 240 15.35 0.22 -24.72
N ALA A 241 15.54 1.48 -25.12
CA ALA A 241 16.80 1.94 -25.69
C ALA A 241 17.82 2.23 -24.58
N LEU A 242 18.81 1.35 -24.44
CA LEU A 242 19.84 1.41 -23.44
C LEU A 242 21.19 1.78 -24.07
N TYR A 243 22.08 2.32 -23.26
CA TYR A 243 23.42 2.77 -23.68
C TYR A 243 24.48 2.37 -22.64
N ASP A 244 25.69 2.14 -23.11
CA ASP A 244 26.85 2.05 -22.24
C ASP A 244 27.08 3.36 -21.49
N LEU A 245 27.82 3.29 -20.39
CA LEU A 245 28.28 4.48 -19.69
C LEU A 245 29.17 5.31 -20.63
N PRO A 246 29.21 6.64 -20.50
CA PRO A 246 30.09 7.48 -21.27
C PRO A 246 31.55 7.13 -20.95
N PRO A 247 32.48 7.31 -21.90
CA PRO A 247 33.89 7.10 -21.64
C PRO A 247 34.40 8.07 -20.57
N LYS A 248 35.16 7.58 -19.59
CA LYS A 248 35.65 8.38 -18.46
C LYS A 248 36.64 9.48 -18.92
N ARG A 249 37.35 9.27 -20.02
CA ARG A 249 38.34 10.21 -20.58
C ARG A 249 38.01 10.54 -22.03
N ARG A 250 38.26 11.78 -22.42
CA ARG A 250 38.25 12.18 -23.82
C ARG A 250 39.41 11.49 -24.59
N ARG A 251 39.15 11.17 -25.84
CA ARG A 251 40.25 10.79 -26.74
C ARG A 251 41.15 12.01 -27.00
N PRO A 252 42.49 11.86 -27.06
CA PRO A 252 43.36 12.93 -27.48
C PRO A 252 42.89 13.53 -28.82
N GLY A 253 42.88 14.87 -28.95
CA GLY A 253 42.41 15.56 -30.14
C GLY A 253 40.89 15.63 -30.36
N GLN A 254 40.06 15.04 -29.50
CA GLN A 254 38.61 15.11 -29.64
C GLN A 254 38.06 16.52 -29.38
N ARG A 255 37.47 17.16 -30.40
CA ARG A 255 36.80 18.45 -30.32
C ARG A 255 35.32 18.29 -29.91
N GLY A 256 34.68 19.37 -29.42
CA GLY A 256 33.26 19.42 -29.07
C GLY A 256 32.94 19.00 -27.63
N ALA A 257 31.64 18.92 -27.29
CA ALA A 257 31.16 18.58 -25.93
C ALA A 257 31.46 17.12 -25.55
N THR A 258 31.69 16.87 -24.26
CA THR A 258 31.90 15.50 -23.76
C THR A 258 30.66 14.65 -24.01
N ARG A 259 30.87 13.42 -24.46
CA ARG A 259 29.77 12.49 -24.70
C ARG A 259 29.03 12.17 -23.37
N LYS A 260 27.73 12.35 -23.34
CA LYS A 260 26.86 12.08 -22.18
C LYS A 260 26.42 10.62 -22.12
N ARG A 261 26.69 9.82 -23.16
CA ARG A 261 26.34 8.38 -23.23
C ARG A 261 27.35 7.65 -24.10
N GLY A 262 27.54 6.38 -23.82
CA GLY A 262 28.35 5.49 -24.62
C GLY A 262 27.61 4.93 -25.83
N ARG A 263 28.05 3.77 -26.31
CA ARG A 263 27.45 3.04 -27.44
C ARG A 263 26.06 2.54 -27.08
N ARG A 264 25.18 2.46 -28.07
CA ARG A 264 23.87 1.84 -27.90
C ARG A 264 24.02 0.35 -27.63
N LEU A 265 23.36 -0.14 -26.56
CA LEU A 265 23.31 -1.54 -26.23
C LEU A 265 22.13 -2.24 -26.97
N PRO A 266 22.21 -3.57 -27.15
CA PRO A 266 21.05 -4.34 -27.54
C PRO A 266 19.87 -4.12 -26.57
N SER A 267 18.62 -4.33 -27.04
CA SER A 267 17.43 -4.23 -26.17
C SER A 267 17.50 -5.25 -25.02
N PRO A 268 16.80 -5.05 -23.91
CA PRO A 268 16.72 -6.02 -22.81
C PRO A 268 16.37 -7.44 -23.27
N GLU A 269 15.43 -7.56 -24.22
CA GLU A 269 15.06 -8.85 -24.81
C GLU A 269 16.20 -9.53 -25.57
N LYS A 270 17.01 -8.75 -26.31
CA LYS A 270 18.22 -9.27 -26.98
C LYS A 270 19.33 -9.61 -26.00
N LEU A 271 19.48 -8.81 -24.93
CA LEU A 271 20.44 -9.06 -23.85
C LEU A 271 20.09 -10.35 -23.08
N ALA A 272 18.81 -10.67 -22.95
CA ALA A 272 18.34 -11.93 -22.33
C ALA A 272 18.83 -13.21 -23.05
N ARG A 273 19.21 -13.10 -24.33
CA ARG A 273 19.76 -14.24 -25.11
C ARG A 273 21.22 -14.55 -24.81
N ARG A 274 21.90 -13.75 -23.98
CA ARG A 274 23.30 -14.01 -23.57
C ARG A 274 23.39 -15.34 -22.82
N ARG A 275 24.42 -16.11 -23.12
CA ARG A 275 24.69 -17.40 -22.44
C ARG A 275 25.42 -17.19 -21.11
N GLN A 276 26.22 -16.16 -21.00
CA GLN A 276 27.10 -15.88 -19.85
C GLN A 276 26.59 -14.74 -18.97
N GLY A 277 27.08 -14.67 -17.74
CA GLY A 277 26.78 -13.59 -16.78
C GLY A 277 25.53 -13.83 -15.92
N TRP A 278 24.84 -14.96 -16.10
CA TRP A 278 23.70 -15.33 -15.29
C TRP A 278 24.12 -15.84 -13.91
N LYS A 279 23.45 -15.34 -12.87
CA LYS A 279 23.61 -15.80 -11.49
C LYS A 279 22.27 -16.39 -11.00
N THR A 280 22.34 -17.35 -10.08
CA THR A 280 21.15 -17.84 -9.38
C THR A 280 20.99 -17.09 -8.08
N VAL A 281 19.82 -16.50 -7.86
CA VAL A 281 19.46 -15.81 -6.63
C VAL A 281 18.25 -16.50 -6.00
N THR A 282 18.14 -16.38 -4.68
CA THR A 282 17.03 -16.90 -3.90
C THR A 282 16.20 -15.74 -3.39
N VAL A 283 14.90 -15.78 -3.65
CA VAL A 283 13.96 -14.74 -3.24
C VAL A 283 12.72 -15.35 -2.58
N ARG A 284 12.02 -14.56 -1.80
CA ARG A 284 10.74 -14.96 -1.17
C ARG A 284 9.58 -14.53 -2.05
N HIS A 285 8.75 -15.46 -2.45
CA HIS A 285 7.54 -15.21 -3.23
C HIS A 285 6.36 -15.99 -2.63
N GLN A 286 5.28 -15.31 -2.29
CA GLN A 286 4.08 -15.90 -1.68
C GLN A 286 4.40 -16.84 -0.49
N GLY A 287 5.39 -16.40 0.33
CA GLY A 287 5.85 -17.13 1.50
C GLY A 287 6.68 -18.37 1.27
N ARG A 288 7.00 -18.67 0.03
CA ARG A 288 7.94 -19.72 -0.35
C ARG A 288 9.26 -19.12 -0.78
N THR A 289 10.31 -19.84 -0.59
CA THR A 289 11.63 -19.50 -1.13
C THR A 289 11.72 -20.07 -2.54
N VAL A 290 11.98 -19.21 -3.52
CA VAL A 290 12.08 -19.58 -4.94
C VAL A 290 13.43 -19.16 -5.51
N LYS A 291 13.98 -19.98 -6.40
CA LYS A 291 15.21 -19.67 -7.15
C LYS A 291 14.84 -18.90 -8.42
N ARG A 292 15.63 -17.89 -8.78
CA ARG A 292 15.55 -17.16 -10.06
C ARG A 292 16.94 -17.01 -10.66
N ARG A 293 17.03 -17.09 -11.98
CA ARG A 293 18.27 -16.72 -12.69
C ARG A 293 18.19 -15.24 -13.01
N VAL A 294 19.25 -14.50 -12.72
CA VAL A 294 19.32 -13.06 -12.95
C VAL A 294 20.55 -12.69 -13.76
N LEU A 295 20.41 -11.70 -14.66
CA LEU A 295 21.49 -11.07 -15.38
C LEU A 295 21.48 -9.57 -15.06
N GLY A 296 22.49 -9.10 -14.33
CA GLY A 296 22.62 -7.70 -13.92
C GLY A 296 23.56 -6.94 -14.85
N ILE A 297 23.16 -5.75 -15.33
CA ILE A 297 23.94 -4.89 -16.22
C ILE A 297 23.80 -3.44 -15.73
N THR A 298 24.92 -2.76 -15.52
CA THR A 298 24.94 -1.30 -15.30
C THR A 298 24.95 -0.59 -16.64
N CYS A 299 23.97 0.28 -16.88
CA CYS A 299 23.82 0.98 -18.15
C CYS A 299 23.08 2.32 -17.97
N LEU A 300 22.91 3.06 -19.05
CA LEU A 300 22.09 4.27 -19.09
C LEU A 300 20.77 4.00 -19.81
N TRP A 301 19.66 4.35 -19.15
CA TRP A 301 18.38 4.55 -19.82
C TRP A 301 18.17 6.05 -20.08
N TYR A 302 18.95 6.56 -21.05
CA TYR A 302 19.15 7.99 -21.26
C TYR A 302 17.86 8.78 -21.51
N ARG A 303 16.86 8.17 -22.17
CA ARG A 303 15.57 8.83 -22.43
C ARG A 303 14.82 9.19 -21.16
N VAL A 304 14.95 8.38 -20.11
CA VAL A 304 14.19 8.50 -18.85
C VAL A 304 15.07 8.97 -17.70
N CYS A 305 16.21 8.31 -17.44
CA CYS A 305 17.08 8.58 -16.31
C CYS A 305 18.23 9.55 -16.66
N ARG A 306 18.31 10.03 -17.91
CA ARG A 306 19.38 10.89 -18.39
C ARG A 306 20.77 10.27 -18.17
N GLU A 307 21.66 10.99 -17.50
CA GLU A 307 23.05 10.61 -17.24
C GLU A 307 23.21 9.74 -15.99
N LYS A 308 22.11 9.54 -15.22
CA LYS A 308 22.13 8.68 -14.02
C LYS A 308 22.19 7.21 -14.43
N PRO A 309 23.25 6.47 -14.04
CA PRO A 309 23.33 5.03 -14.29
C PRO A 309 22.20 4.28 -13.59
N ILE A 310 21.72 3.22 -14.23
CA ILE A 310 20.74 2.29 -13.67
C ILE A 310 21.33 0.89 -13.58
N ARG A 311 20.78 0.09 -12.66
CA ARG A 311 20.97 -1.36 -12.62
C ARG A 311 19.83 -2.01 -13.39
N LEU A 312 20.08 -2.51 -14.60
CA LEU A 312 19.17 -3.42 -15.30
C LEU A 312 19.31 -4.82 -14.70
N VAL A 313 18.20 -5.46 -14.39
CA VAL A 313 18.15 -6.85 -13.92
C VAL A 313 17.14 -7.62 -14.77
N ILE A 314 17.64 -8.56 -15.56
CA ILE A 314 16.80 -9.48 -16.32
C ILE A 314 16.56 -10.71 -15.43
N VAL A 315 15.33 -11.09 -15.24
CA VAL A 315 14.92 -12.18 -14.35
C VAL A 315 14.30 -13.29 -15.15
N ARG A 316 14.82 -14.49 -15.00
CA ARG A 316 14.36 -15.71 -15.67
C ARG A 316 13.90 -16.74 -14.66
N ASP A 317 12.74 -17.32 -14.93
CA ASP A 317 12.28 -18.51 -14.21
C ASP A 317 13.07 -19.75 -14.67
N PRO A 318 13.76 -20.47 -13.77
CA PRO A 318 14.50 -21.67 -14.14
C PRO A 318 13.65 -22.79 -14.74
N SER A 319 12.35 -22.84 -14.36
CA SER A 319 11.40 -23.84 -14.88
C SER A 319 10.90 -23.55 -16.30
N GLY A 320 11.13 -22.31 -16.80
CA GLY A 320 10.65 -21.88 -18.11
C GLY A 320 9.14 -21.64 -18.21
N THR A 321 8.41 -21.77 -17.10
CA THR A 321 6.95 -21.56 -17.09
C THR A 321 6.55 -20.08 -17.20
N GLN A 322 7.42 -19.17 -16.78
CA GLN A 322 7.20 -17.74 -16.84
C GLN A 322 8.12 -17.06 -17.86
N LYS A 323 7.60 -16.04 -18.54
CA LYS A 323 8.42 -15.20 -19.42
C LYS A 323 9.43 -14.39 -18.61
N ASP A 324 10.55 -14.03 -19.27
CA ASP A 324 11.57 -13.16 -18.68
C ASP A 324 10.95 -11.81 -18.25
N ASP A 325 11.28 -11.37 -17.03
CA ASP A 325 10.97 -10.03 -16.55
C ASP A 325 12.21 -9.11 -16.68
N TYR A 326 11.96 -7.86 -17.01
CA TYR A 326 12.99 -6.83 -17.17
C TYR A 326 12.78 -5.76 -16.11
N LEU A 327 13.65 -5.73 -15.12
CA LEU A 327 13.58 -4.80 -14.01
C LEU A 327 14.73 -3.79 -14.07
N PHE A 328 14.55 -2.64 -13.45
CA PHE A 328 15.65 -1.71 -13.24
C PHE A 328 15.59 -1.08 -11.85
N CYS A 329 16.76 -0.67 -11.38
CA CYS A 329 16.89 0.19 -10.20
C CYS A 329 17.60 1.49 -10.60
N THR A 330 17.12 2.64 -10.14
CA THR A 330 17.77 3.95 -10.36
C THR A 330 19.06 4.13 -9.56
N ASP A 331 19.38 3.19 -8.70
CA ASP A 331 20.66 3.07 -8.02
C ASP A 331 21.38 1.83 -8.56
N ALA A 332 22.52 2.06 -9.22
CA ALA A 332 23.28 1.01 -9.89
C ALA A 332 24.05 0.10 -8.91
N ALA A 333 24.21 0.51 -7.65
CA ALA A 333 24.92 -0.26 -6.63
C ALA A 333 24.03 -1.34 -5.97
N VAL A 334 22.69 -1.23 -6.08
CA VAL A 334 21.76 -2.18 -5.46
C VAL A 334 21.95 -3.58 -6.07
N PRO A 335 22.15 -4.62 -5.22
CA PRO A 335 22.30 -6.01 -5.67
C PRO A 335 21.05 -6.53 -6.39
N GLU A 336 21.24 -7.41 -7.38
CA GLU A 336 20.16 -8.00 -8.18
C GLU A 336 19.10 -8.68 -7.33
N THR A 337 19.51 -9.38 -6.27
CA THR A 337 18.60 -10.06 -5.33
C THR A 337 17.64 -9.08 -4.67
N GLN A 338 18.15 -7.92 -4.23
CA GLN A 338 17.32 -6.88 -3.63
C GLN A 338 16.36 -6.25 -4.64
N VAL A 339 16.81 -6.01 -5.87
CA VAL A 339 15.96 -5.48 -6.95
C VAL A 339 14.78 -6.43 -7.20
N VAL A 340 15.05 -7.72 -7.34
CA VAL A 340 14.02 -8.74 -7.59
C VAL A 340 13.08 -8.86 -6.39
N GLN A 341 13.61 -8.91 -5.16
CA GLN A 341 12.80 -9.04 -3.95
C GLN A 341 11.86 -7.85 -3.77
N ARG A 342 12.36 -6.63 -3.93
CA ARG A 342 11.57 -5.40 -3.81
C ARG A 342 10.46 -5.33 -4.86
N PHE A 343 10.75 -5.77 -6.09
CA PHE A 343 9.73 -5.83 -7.14
C PHE A 343 8.64 -6.87 -6.83
N ILE A 344 9.00 -8.03 -6.30
CA ILE A 344 8.05 -9.05 -5.84
C ILE A 344 7.20 -8.50 -4.69
N ASP A 345 7.82 -7.80 -3.74
CA ASP A 345 7.13 -7.26 -2.58
C ASP A 345 6.15 -6.13 -2.93
N ARG A 346 6.31 -5.50 -4.10
CA ARG A 346 5.34 -4.54 -4.64
C ARG A 346 3.91 -5.11 -4.71
N TRP A 347 3.75 -6.39 -5.02
CA TRP A 347 2.43 -7.04 -5.10
C TRP A 347 1.57 -6.85 -3.84
N GLY A 348 2.19 -6.53 -2.72
CA GLY A 348 1.48 -6.26 -1.47
C GLY A 348 0.49 -5.10 -1.53
N VAL A 349 0.69 -4.10 -2.38
CA VAL A 349 -0.28 -3.00 -2.53
C VAL A 349 -1.56 -3.48 -3.20
N GLU A 350 -1.45 -4.39 -4.18
CA GLU A 350 -2.62 -5.00 -4.86
C GLU A 350 -3.44 -5.84 -3.87
N GLU A 351 -2.75 -6.64 -3.00
CA GLU A 351 -3.41 -7.38 -1.92
C GLU A 351 -4.13 -6.44 -0.95
N ALA A 352 -3.49 -5.35 -0.51
CA ALA A 352 -4.10 -4.38 0.40
C ALA A 352 -5.29 -3.64 -0.23
N ILE A 353 -5.22 -3.31 -1.52
CA ILE A 353 -6.33 -2.73 -2.28
C ILE A 353 -7.50 -3.72 -2.32
N PHE A 354 -7.24 -4.98 -2.64
CA PHE A 354 -8.25 -6.03 -2.66
C PHE A 354 -8.92 -6.20 -1.30
N GLU A 355 -8.14 -6.29 -0.22
CA GLU A 355 -8.64 -6.41 1.15
C GLU A 355 -9.52 -5.23 1.56
N ALA A 356 -9.13 -4.00 1.22
CA ALA A 356 -9.91 -2.80 1.52
C ALA A 356 -11.24 -2.76 0.74
N LYS A 357 -11.25 -3.21 -0.51
CA LYS A 357 -12.46 -3.33 -1.33
C LYS A 357 -13.41 -4.37 -0.75
N GLN A 358 -12.91 -5.56 -0.43
CA GLN A 358 -13.71 -6.69 0.03
C GLN A 358 -14.25 -6.52 1.45
N HIS A 359 -13.46 -5.97 2.37
CA HIS A 359 -13.76 -6.05 3.80
C HIS A 359 -14.06 -4.72 4.48
N LEU A 360 -13.63 -3.59 3.89
CA LEU A 360 -13.81 -2.26 4.47
C LEU A 360 -14.58 -1.29 3.57
N GLY A 361 -15.14 -1.79 2.48
CA GLY A 361 -16.04 -1.02 1.62
C GLY A 361 -15.39 0.18 0.93
N PHE A 362 -14.13 0.08 0.52
CA PHE A 362 -13.44 1.12 -0.24
C PHE A 362 -14.23 1.59 -1.47
N GLU A 363 -14.91 0.67 -2.16
CA GLU A 363 -15.75 0.96 -3.33
C GLU A 363 -17.20 1.31 -2.98
N SER A 364 -17.66 0.99 -1.79
CA SER A 364 -19.06 1.17 -1.39
C SER A 364 -19.37 2.49 -0.70
N THR A 365 -18.41 3.41 -0.63
CA THR A 365 -18.61 4.75 -0.07
C THR A 365 -19.62 5.55 -0.91
N ARG A 366 -20.53 6.29 -0.25
CA ARG A 366 -21.65 6.99 -0.90
C ARG A 366 -21.47 8.51 -1.02
N GLY A 367 -20.31 9.03 -0.63
CA GLY A 367 -20.04 10.47 -0.75
C GLY A 367 -20.01 10.92 -2.21
N TRP A 368 -20.66 12.06 -2.49
CA TRP A 368 -20.75 12.63 -3.85
C TRP A 368 -20.03 13.97 -3.99
N CYS A 369 -19.92 14.79 -2.93
CA CYS A 369 -19.20 16.05 -3.00
C CYS A 369 -17.67 15.84 -2.94
N SER A 370 -16.91 16.77 -3.51
CA SER A 370 -15.44 16.68 -3.63
C SER A 370 -14.76 16.35 -2.29
N ARG A 371 -15.17 17.00 -1.20
CA ARG A 371 -14.54 16.79 0.11
C ARG A 371 -14.81 15.40 0.66
N THR A 372 -16.04 14.91 0.56
CA THR A 372 -16.41 13.56 1.02
C THR A 372 -15.72 12.48 0.20
N VAL A 373 -15.69 12.63 -1.14
CA VAL A 373 -14.98 11.71 -2.03
C VAL A 373 -13.51 11.59 -1.62
N ASN A 374 -12.83 12.71 -1.43
CA ASN A 374 -11.40 12.69 -1.07
C ASN A 374 -11.10 12.14 0.33
N ARG A 375 -12.10 11.90 1.17
CA ARG A 375 -11.94 11.47 2.56
C ARG A 375 -12.43 10.05 2.85
N GLN A 376 -13.61 9.67 2.37
CA GLN A 376 -14.22 8.38 2.72
C GLN A 376 -13.42 7.18 2.20
N ALA A 377 -13.12 7.13 0.91
CA ALA A 377 -12.41 5.99 0.35
C ALA A 377 -11.01 5.79 0.97
N PRO A 378 -10.16 6.83 1.10
CA PRO A 378 -8.88 6.69 1.81
C PRO A 378 -8.99 6.22 3.25
N LEU A 379 -10.05 6.62 3.99
CA LEU A 379 -10.24 6.17 5.36
C LEU A 379 -10.43 4.65 5.48
N ALA A 380 -11.07 3.99 4.52
CA ALA A 380 -11.16 2.52 4.49
C ALA A 380 -9.78 1.87 4.49
N MET A 381 -8.86 2.37 3.65
CA MET A 381 -7.49 1.86 3.58
C MET A 381 -6.64 2.25 4.80
N LEU A 382 -6.88 3.42 5.39
CA LEU A 382 -6.22 3.83 6.63
C LEU A 382 -6.63 2.92 7.79
N LEU A 383 -7.92 2.58 7.89
CA LEU A 383 -8.42 1.61 8.87
C LEU A 383 -7.84 0.22 8.66
N LEU A 384 -7.64 -0.23 7.41
CA LEU A 384 -6.93 -1.47 7.13
C LEU A 384 -5.53 -1.46 7.75
N THR A 385 -4.81 -0.35 7.63
CA THR A 385 -3.48 -0.18 8.25
C THR A 385 -3.55 -0.24 9.78
N LEU A 386 -4.55 0.42 10.39
CA LEU A 386 -4.75 0.36 11.85
C LEU A 386 -5.05 -1.06 12.33
N VAL A 387 -5.93 -1.79 11.64
CA VAL A 387 -6.27 -3.18 11.96
C VAL A 387 -5.04 -4.07 11.87
N LYS A 388 -4.27 -3.96 10.80
CA LYS A 388 -3.02 -4.71 10.62
C LYS A 388 -2.00 -4.37 11.71
N ALA A 389 -1.81 -3.10 12.03
CA ALA A 389 -0.89 -2.67 13.08
C ALA A 389 -1.31 -3.17 14.46
N TRP A 390 -2.60 -3.07 14.80
CA TRP A 390 -3.14 -3.64 16.02
C TRP A 390 -2.89 -5.15 16.11
N TYR A 391 -3.22 -5.88 15.05
CA TYR A 391 -3.05 -7.34 15.03
C TYR A 391 -1.59 -7.77 15.15
N ALA A 392 -0.68 -7.05 14.51
CA ALA A 392 0.75 -7.35 14.56
C ALA A 392 1.30 -7.33 16.01
N ALA A 393 0.79 -6.42 16.84
CA ALA A 393 1.15 -6.31 18.24
C ALA A 393 0.31 -7.25 19.14
N ALA A 394 -1.01 -7.29 18.95
CA ALA A 394 -1.95 -8.00 19.78
C ALA A 394 -1.77 -9.53 19.72
N ALA A 395 -1.66 -10.10 18.54
CA ALA A 395 -1.56 -11.56 18.36
C ALA A 395 -0.23 -12.15 18.88
N LYS A 396 0.81 -11.32 19.08
CA LYS A 396 2.03 -11.73 19.79
C LYS A 396 1.77 -11.93 21.29
N ALA A 397 0.97 -11.06 21.87
CA ALA A 397 0.67 -11.05 23.31
C ALA A 397 -0.53 -11.94 23.67
N ALA A 398 -1.37 -12.28 22.71
CA ALA A 398 -2.60 -13.04 22.86
C ALA A 398 -2.70 -14.10 21.73
N PRO A 399 -2.02 -15.26 21.85
CA PRO A 399 -2.01 -16.30 20.83
C PRO A 399 -3.39 -16.84 20.45
N GLU A 400 -4.38 -16.70 21.31
CA GLU A 400 -5.79 -17.02 21.06
C GLU A 400 -6.45 -16.20 19.94
N LEU A 401 -5.81 -15.11 19.51
CA LEU A 401 -6.23 -14.33 18.34
C LEU A 401 -5.75 -14.92 17.01
N LEU A 402 -4.86 -15.91 17.06
CA LEU A 402 -4.42 -16.60 15.85
C LEU A 402 -5.57 -17.43 15.29
N PRO A 403 -5.77 -17.43 13.97
CA PRO A 403 -6.83 -18.24 13.39
C PRO A 403 -6.48 -19.71 13.45
N ASP A 404 -7.46 -20.53 13.77
CA ASP A 404 -7.37 -21.97 13.56
C ASP A 404 -7.19 -22.28 12.07
N ALA A 405 -6.43 -23.32 11.78
CA ALA A 405 -6.30 -23.81 10.42
C ALA A 405 -7.64 -24.45 9.99
N PRO A 406 -8.26 -23.97 8.90
CA PRO A 406 -9.53 -24.55 8.47
C PRO A 406 -9.34 -26.00 7.97
N PRO A 407 -10.35 -26.88 8.11
CA PRO A 407 -10.24 -28.30 7.72
C PRO A 407 -9.76 -28.52 6.29
N TRP A 408 -10.18 -27.65 5.37
CA TRP A 408 -9.79 -27.71 3.94
C TRP A 408 -8.38 -27.16 3.66
N TYR A 409 -7.73 -26.48 4.61
CA TYR A 409 -6.37 -25.99 4.49
C TYR A 409 -5.61 -26.10 5.82
N PRO A 410 -5.33 -27.32 6.30
CA PRO A 410 -4.71 -27.57 7.61
C PRO A 410 -3.28 -27.02 7.75
N ARG A 411 -2.63 -26.68 6.63
CA ARG A 411 -1.29 -26.07 6.60
C ARG A 411 -1.31 -24.54 6.61
N LYS A 412 -2.46 -23.92 6.85
CA LYS A 412 -2.57 -22.44 6.93
C LYS A 412 -1.85 -21.92 8.17
N THR A 413 -0.70 -21.31 7.97
CA THR A 413 0.11 -20.73 9.06
C THR A 413 0.05 -19.20 9.09
N ARG A 414 -0.70 -18.57 8.16
CA ARG A 414 -0.73 -17.12 7.99
C ARG A 414 -2.13 -16.59 8.14
N PRO A 415 -2.31 -15.56 8.99
CA PRO A 415 -3.58 -14.86 9.06
C PRO A 415 -3.82 -14.09 7.76
N ALA A 416 -5.02 -14.22 7.19
CA ALA A 416 -5.53 -13.29 6.18
C ALA A 416 -6.04 -12.02 6.86
N PHE A 417 -6.22 -10.94 6.11
CA PHE A 417 -6.76 -9.69 6.68
C PHE A 417 -8.13 -9.92 7.34
N LEU A 418 -8.99 -10.75 6.76
CA LEU A 418 -10.27 -11.09 7.35
C LEU A 418 -10.11 -11.73 8.75
N ASN A 419 -9.10 -12.56 8.97
CA ASN A 419 -8.82 -13.12 10.30
C ASN A 419 -8.44 -12.01 11.30
N MET A 420 -7.61 -11.06 10.87
CA MET A 420 -7.20 -9.91 11.70
C MET A 420 -8.39 -9.03 12.07
N LEU A 421 -9.24 -8.74 11.08
CA LEU A 421 -10.45 -7.93 11.26
C LEU A 421 -11.48 -8.65 12.16
N SER A 422 -11.68 -9.95 11.97
CA SER A 422 -12.58 -10.76 12.79
C SER A 422 -12.10 -10.86 14.24
N ALA A 423 -10.79 -11.00 14.45
CA ALA A 423 -10.21 -10.98 15.79
C ALA A 423 -10.48 -9.63 16.51
N LEU A 424 -10.24 -8.52 15.80
CA LEU A 424 -10.52 -7.19 16.37
C LEU A 424 -12.01 -7.00 16.66
N ARG A 425 -12.89 -7.38 15.74
CA ARG A 425 -14.35 -7.33 15.94
C ARG A 425 -14.78 -8.14 17.15
N SER A 426 -14.27 -9.36 17.30
CA SER A 426 -14.59 -10.22 18.46
C SER A 426 -14.16 -9.56 19.77
N VAL A 427 -12.96 -9.01 19.86
CA VAL A 427 -12.46 -8.30 21.04
C VAL A 427 -13.33 -7.08 21.38
N LEU A 428 -13.67 -6.26 20.38
CA LEU A 428 -14.48 -5.06 20.56
C LEU A 428 -15.90 -5.38 20.98
N TRP A 429 -16.54 -6.38 20.35
CA TRP A 429 -17.88 -6.83 20.73
C TRP A 429 -17.90 -7.47 22.12
N ARG A 430 -16.93 -8.34 22.43
CA ARG A 430 -16.80 -8.93 23.75
C ARG A 430 -16.70 -7.86 24.83
N HIS A 431 -15.85 -6.87 24.66
CA HIS A 431 -15.70 -5.76 25.59
C HIS A 431 -17.00 -4.97 25.76
N ARG A 432 -17.70 -4.67 24.65
CA ARG A 432 -18.97 -3.94 24.68
C ARG A 432 -20.05 -4.65 25.48
N ILE A 433 -20.13 -5.97 25.35
CA ILE A 433 -21.21 -6.78 25.94
C ILE A 433 -20.89 -7.13 27.40
N MET A 434 -19.63 -7.45 27.67
CA MET A 434 -19.20 -7.92 28.99
C MET A 434 -18.75 -6.82 29.93
N GLY A 435 -18.36 -5.66 29.40
CA GLY A 435 -17.92 -4.51 30.19
C GLY A 435 -18.96 -3.95 31.15
N ASN A 436 -20.25 -4.27 30.92
CA ASN A 436 -21.36 -3.78 31.71
C ASN A 436 -22.11 -4.87 32.53
N SER A 437 -21.60 -6.12 32.57
CA SER A 437 -22.33 -7.22 33.22
C SER A 437 -21.41 -8.20 33.93
N THR A 438 -21.76 -8.53 35.18
CA THR A 438 -21.27 -9.70 35.92
C THR A 438 -21.95 -10.95 35.38
N LEU A 439 -21.54 -11.43 34.20
CA LEU A 439 -22.08 -12.64 33.60
C LEU A 439 -21.48 -13.90 34.26
N SER A 440 -22.33 -14.91 34.53
CA SER A 440 -21.81 -16.21 34.95
C SER A 440 -20.92 -16.83 33.87
N GLY A 441 -19.91 -17.62 34.26
CA GLY A 441 -18.96 -18.23 33.32
C GLY A 441 -19.57 -19.08 32.20
N ARG A 442 -20.82 -19.58 32.37
CA ARG A 442 -21.59 -20.29 31.34
C ARG A 442 -22.11 -19.34 30.25
N VAL A 443 -22.60 -18.17 30.64
CA VAL A 443 -23.07 -17.12 29.73
C VAL A 443 -21.90 -16.53 28.97
N GLU A 444 -20.75 -16.39 29.61
CA GLU A 444 -19.51 -15.94 28.97
C GLU A 444 -19.04 -16.88 27.84
N LYS A 445 -19.05 -18.21 28.09
CA LYS A 445 -18.70 -19.21 27.08
C LYS A 445 -19.68 -19.20 25.90
N MET A 446 -20.99 -19.12 26.18
CA MET A 446 -22.02 -19.05 25.14
C MET A 446 -21.87 -17.77 24.30
N PHE A 447 -21.61 -16.64 24.95
CA PHE A 447 -21.39 -15.36 24.29
C PHE A 447 -20.14 -15.34 23.43
N THR A 448 -19.06 -15.96 23.90
CA THR A 448 -17.81 -16.12 23.14
C THR A 448 -18.05 -16.93 21.87
N ALA A 449 -18.80 -18.05 21.97
CA ALA A 449 -19.16 -18.86 20.81
C ALA A 449 -20.03 -18.11 19.79
N VAL A 450 -21.06 -17.38 20.25
CA VAL A 450 -21.92 -16.57 19.38
C VAL A 450 -21.14 -15.43 18.71
N SER A 451 -20.31 -14.71 19.47
CA SER A 451 -19.47 -13.64 18.91
C SER A 451 -18.50 -14.18 17.88
N HIS A 452 -17.88 -15.34 18.13
CA HIS A 452 -17.00 -16.00 17.20
C HIS A 452 -17.73 -16.39 15.91
N ALA A 453 -18.89 -17.03 16.02
CA ALA A 453 -19.72 -17.39 14.88
C ALA A 453 -20.16 -16.16 14.06
N LEU A 454 -20.64 -15.11 14.74
CA LEU A 454 -21.04 -13.86 14.07
C LEU A 454 -19.84 -13.13 13.43
N CYS A 455 -18.64 -13.21 14.00
CA CYS A 455 -17.45 -12.55 13.45
C CYS A 455 -16.75 -13.38 12.36
N ALA A 456 -16.92 -14.70 12.36
CA ALA A 456 -16.37 -15.60 11.36
C ALA A 456 -17.24 -15.73 10.10
N ALA A 457 -18.55 -15.57 10.24
CA ALA A 457 -19.50 -15.60 9.11
C ALA A 457 -19.45 -14.27 8.32
N ALA A 458 -18.46 -14.10 7.44
CA ALA A 458 -18.32 -12.97 6.51
C ALA A 458 -18.00 -13.46 5.12
#